data_b78637e4ca8113e1d1b9aafcd864a872
#
_entry.id   b78637e4ca8113e1d1b9aafcd864a872
#
_cell.length_a   1.000
_cell.length_b   1.000
_cell.length_c   1.000
_cell.angle_alpha   90.00
_cell.angle_beta   90.00
_cell.angle_gamma   90.00
#
_symmetry.space_group_name_H-M   'P 1'
#
loop_
_entity.id
_entity.type
_entity.pdbx_description
1 polymer ?
#
loop_
_entity_poly.entity_id
_entity_poly.type
_entity_poly.pdbx_seq_one_letter_code
_entity_poly.pdbx_strand_id
1 'polypeptide(L)'
;MDFFNYYRDLQAELSNYPWLEMIVSLTILILFAALANFIAKRIIVRGIRHLVTKIKSLNQSVFAQHSVIKRFANIVPAIVIMNGITTVPHLSEKAIALVQMGAQAFIFLTIALTISELLNIFNLIYQRNPKSRNKPIKGYLQLVKLIIFVVCGLMILGTFLKKDVFTLLAGFGAMAAVLMLVFQNTILSLVASVQIASYDMVRIGDWIEMPSLNADGDVIDISLHTVTVQNFDKTYTTIPTNKLVTDTFKNWRGMSNAGCRRMKRSLYIDQTSVHFMTEEEQQKLKDFLLLDQYLNAKQSEIEEFNKHLGSQSRYNKRRLTNIGTFRAYVEFYLRQHKGIAQNQTLIVRQLQPTSEGLPLEIYAFTNTTAWV
;
A
#
# COMPACT_ATOMS: atom_id res chain seq x y z
N MET A 1 70.81 -0.39 -28.19
CA MET A 1 71.51 -0.16 -26.93
C MET A 1 71.44 1.31 -26.50
N ASP A 2 71.12 2.23 -27.40
CA ASP A 2 71.14 3.69 -27.16
C ASP A 2 69.93 4.25 -26.40
N PHE A 3 68.74 3.63 -26.53
CA PHE A 3 67.53 4.16 -25.90
C PHE A 3 67.54 4.05 -24.36
N PHE A 4 68.10 2.95 -23.82
CA PHE A 4 68.22 2.76 -22.38
C PHE A 4 69.25 3.66 -21.72
N ASN A 5 70.36 3.96 -22.42
CA ASN A 5 71.39 4.89 -21.94
C ASN A 5 70.85 6.32 -21.96
N TYR A 6 70.21 6.75 -23.03
CA TYR A 6 69.55 8.07 -23.13
C TYR A 6 68.49 8.28 -22.04
N TYR A 7 67.69 7.26 -21.75
CA TYR A 7 66.71 7.33 -20.68
C TYR A 7 67.35 7.48 -19.30
N ARG A 8 68.45 6.81 -19.04
CA ARG A 8 69.21 6.88 -17.79
C ARG A 8 69.85 8.26 -17.61
N ASP A 9 70.41 8.81 -18.65
CA ASP A 9 71.05 10.16 -18.65
C ASP A 9 69.98 11.26 -18.45
N LEU A 10 68.83 11.13 -19.08
CA LEU A 10 67.71 12.04 -18.91
C LEU A 10 67.13 11.95 -17.47
N GLN A 11 67.09 10.76 -16.88
CA GLN A 11 66.67 10.56 -15.49
C GLN A 11 67.67 11.14 -14.50
N ALA A 12 68.96 11.08 -14.80
CA ALA A 12 70.02 11.67 -14.00
C ALA A 12 70.04 13.20 -14.08
N GLU A 13 69.75 13.79 -15.22
CA GLU A 13 69.53 15.26 -15.36
C GLU A 13 68.29 15.75 -14.65
N LEU A 14 67.17 15.06 -14.77
CA LEU A 14 65.92 15.39 -14.12
C LEU A 14 66.02 15.31 -12.58
N SER A 15 66.81 14.38 -12.03
CA SER A 15 66.98 14.22 -10.58
C SER A 15 67.66 15.44 -9.93
N ASN A 16 68.36 16.30 -10.72
CA ASN A 16 68.93 17.56 -10.24
C ASN A 16 67.87 18.63 -9.99
N TYR A 17 66.64 18.48 -10.53
CA TYR A 17 65.53 19.44 -10.39
C TYR A 17 64.27 18.74 -9.91
N PRO A 18 64.08 18.54 -8.61
CA PRO A 18 62.98 17.75 -8.03
C PRO A 18 61.59 18.20 -8.48
N TRP A 19 61.36 19.52 -8.66
CA TRP A 19 60.10 20.04 -9.13
C TRP A 19 59.81 19.68 -10.61
N LEU A 20 60.82 19.59 -11.43
CA LEU A 20 60.74 19.28 -12.86
C LEU A 20 60.45 17.79 -13.05
N GLU A 21 61.11 16.94 -12.25
CA GLU A 21 60.87 15.48 -12.20
C GLU A 21 59.40 15.19 -11.78
N MET A 22 58.86 15.89 -10.78
CA MET A 22 57.46 15.79 -10.35
C MET A 22 56.50 16.16 -11.47
N ILE A 23 56.72 17.32 -12.18
CA ILE A 23 55.83 17.77 -13.26
C ILE A 23 55.86 16.80 -14.44
N VAL A 24 57.01 16.31 -14.84
CA VAL A 24 57.15 15.37 -15.94
C VAL A 24 56.45 14.05 -15.59
N SER A 25 56.64 13.53 -14.38
CA SER A 25 55.95 12.31 -13.91
C SER A 25 54.45 12.46 -13.84
N LEU A 26 53.90 13.59 -13.37
CA LEU A 26 52.51 13.92 -13.39
C LEU A 26 51.96 13.99 -14.81
N THR A 27 52.69 14.61 -15.72
CA THR A 27 52.28 14.76 -17.14
C THR A 27 52.18 13.38 -17.80
N ILE A 28 53.19 12.53 -17.56
CA ILE A 28 53.19 11.13 -18.06
C ILE A 28 51.99 10.36 -17.49
N LEU A 29 51.72 10.47 -16.19
CA LEU A 29 50.57 9.83 -15.56
C LEU A 29 49.24 10.27 -16.18
N ILE A 30 49.06 11.58 -16.42
CA ILE A 30 47.85 12.13 -17.05
C ILE A 30 47.71 11.63 -18.50
N LEU A 31 48.79 11.63 -19.28
CA LEU A 31 48.80 11.09 -20.64
C LEU A 31 48.46 9.61 -20.66
N PHE A 32 48.99 8.82 -19.73
CA PHE A 32 48.73 7.41 -19.60
C PHE A 32 47.26 7.16 -19.19
N ALA A 33 46.72 7.94 -18.26
CA ALA A 33 45.30 7.91 -17.89
C ALA A 33 44.38 8.29 -19.07
N ALA A 34 44.78 9.27 -19.87
CA ALA A 34 44.03 9.68 -21.08
C ALA A 34 44.04 8.56 -22.15
N LEU A 35 45.21 7.92 -22.36
CA LEU A 35 45.35 6.82 -23.29
C LEU A 35 44.53 5.61 -22.81
N ALA A 36 44.58 5.26 -21.52
CA ALA A 36 43.79 4.20 -20.91
C ALA A 36 42.27 4.48 -21.07
N ASN A 37 41.84 5.73 -20.89
CA ASN A 37 40.44 6.13 -21.13
C ASN A 37 40.03 5.93 -22.58
N PHE A 38 40.89 6.30 -23.53
CA PHE A 38 40.62 6.16 -24.97
C PHE A 38 40.48 4.67 -25.34
N ILE A 39 41.41 3.83 -24.87
CA ILE A 39 41.40 2.40 -25.08
C ILE A 39 40.18 1.75 -24.43
N ALA A 40 39.91 2.07 -23.17
CA ALA A 40 38.75 1.55 -22.43
C ALA A 40 37.42 1.90 -23.11
N LYS A 41 37.23 3.15 -23.54
CA LYS A 41 36.05 3.56 -24.29
C LYS A 41 35.89 2.76 -25.58
N ARG A 42 36.97 2.50 -26.30
CA ARG A 42 36.96 1.76 -27.58
C ARG A 42 36.64 0.28 -27.37
N ILE A 43 37.22 -0.35 -26.32
CA ILE A 43 37.00 -1.78 -26.00
C ILE A 43 35.57 -1.97 -25.45
N ILE A 44 35.16 -1.17 -24.46
CA ILE A 44 33.86 -1.31 -23.79
C ILE A 44 32.73 -1.07 -24.79
N VAL A 45 32.84 0.00 -25.61
CA VAL A 45 31.83 0.29 -26.63
C VAL A 45 31.69 -0.84 -27.64
N ARG A 46 32.83 -1.46 -28.09
CA ARG A 46 32.78 -2.61 -29.00
C ARG A 46 32.19 -3.84 -28.36
N GLY A 47 32.63 -4.18 -27.12
CA GLY A 47 32.15 -5.36 -26.39
C GLY A 47 30.64 -5.31 -26.13
N ILE A 48 30.14 -4.17 -25.66
CA ILE A 48 28.70 -4.01 -25.38
C ILE A 48 27.89 -4.00 -26.69
N ARG A 49 28.38 -3.37 -27.73
CA ARG A 49 27.72 -3.42 -29.05
C ARG A 49 27.56 -4.87 -29.55
N HIS A 50 28.59 -5.70 -29.37
CA HIS A 50 28.54 -7.11 -29.75
C HIS A 50 27.54 -7.93 -28.90
N LEU A 51 27.43 -7.63 -27.60
CA LEU A 51 26.46 -8.28 -26.72
C LEU A 51 25.01 -7.86 -27.03
N VAL A 52 24.79 -6.57 -27.28
CA VAL A 52 23.46 -6.02 -27.58
C VAL A 52 22.92 -6.54 -28.94
N THR A 53 23.78 -6.76 -29.92
CA THR A 53 23.35 -7.33 -31.22
C THR A 53 22.86 -8.78 -31.13
N LYS A 54 23.31 -9.54 -30.11
CA LYS A 54 22.83 -10.91 -29.87
C LYS A 54 21.45 -10.99 -29.23
N ILE A 55 20.95 -9.90 -28.62
CA ILE A 55 19.64 -9.86 -27.94
C ILE A 55 18.61 -9.22 -28.88
N LYS A 56 17.84 -10.06 -29.58
CA LYS A 56 16.83 -9.66 -30.58
C LYS A 56 15.77 -8.64 -30.12
N SER A 57 15.57 -8.48 -28.80
CA SER A 57 14.56 -7.57 -28.24
C SER A 57 15.09 -6.16 -27.88
N LEU A 58 16.40 -5.93 -27.99
CA LEU A 58 17.04 -4.67 -27.61
C LEU A 58 17.39 -3.86 -28.86
N ASN A 59 16.55 -2.83 -29.17
CA ASN A 59 16.87 -1.87 -30.21
C ASN A 59 18.16 -1.10 -29.87
N GLN A 60 19.13 -1.11 -30.79
CA GLN A 60 20.41 -0.39 -30.66
C GLN A 60 20.25 1.10 -30.30
N SER A 61 19.13 1.71 -30.66
CA SER A 61 18.83 3.12 -30.38
C SER A 61 18.71 3.46 -28.88
N VAL A 62 18.28 2.51 -28.02
CA VAL A 62 18.10 2.75 -26.60
C VAL A 62 19.44 2.88 -25.85
N PHE A 63 20.40 2.02 -26.18
CA PHE A 63 21.73 2.08 -25.61
C PHE A 63 22.60 3.20 -26.19
N ALA A 64 22.35 3.57 -27.44
CA ALA A 64 23.07 4.69 -28.07
C ALA A 64 22.69 6.05 -27.50
N GLN A 65 21.45 6.24 -27.07
CA GLN A 65 20.97 7.47 -26.42
C GLN A 65 21.45 7.62 -24.98
N HIS A 66 21.76 6.52 -24.30
CA HIS A 66 22.19 6.55 -22.91
C HIS A 66 23.71 6.49 -22.77
N SER A 67 24.27 7.43 -22.03
CA SER A 67 25.73 7.59 -21.85
C SER A 67 26.38 6.56 -20.89
N VAL A 68 25.67 5.46 -20.53
CA VAL A 68 26.13 4.42 -19.59
C VAL A 68 27.53 3.94 -19.91
N ILE A 69 27.76 3.57 -21.18
CA ILE A 69 29.04 3.02 -21.66
C ILE A 69 30.17 4.01 -21.48
N LYS A 70 29.91 5.29 -21.82
CA LYS A 70 30.89 6.35 -21.69
C LYS A 70 31.23 6.65 -20.23
N ARG A 71 30.23 6.61 -19.35
CA ARG A 71 30.42 6.84 -17.90
C ARG A 71 31.22 5.72 -17.27
N PHE A 72 30.86 4.46 -17.54
CA PHE A 72 31.58 3.31 -16.99
C PHE A 72 33.05 3.28 -17.42
N ALA A 73 33.37 3.67 -18.65
CA ALA A 73 34.73 3.75 -19.13
C ALA A 73 35.59 4.77 -18.37
N ASN A 74 34.98 5.80 -17.76
CA ASN A 74 35.70 6.81 -16.98
C ASN A 74 36.25 6.28 -15.64
N ILE A 75 35.85 5.06 -15.22
CA ILE A 75 36.43 4.39 -14.05
C ILE A 75 37.91 4.03 -14.31
N VAL A 76 38.24 3.63 -15.54
CA VAL A 76 39.60 3.18 -15.87
C VAL A 76 40.66 4.25 -15.65
N PRO A 77 40.51 5.49 -16.16
CA PRO A 77 41.49 6.55 -15.88
C PRO A 77 41.55 6.91 -14.40
N ALA A 78 40.46 6.83 -13.66
CA ALA A 78 40.46 7.07 -12.22
C ALA A 78 41.28 6.01 -11.46
N ILE A 79 41.17 4.73 -11.84
CA ILE A 79 41.98 3.65 -11.29
C ILE A 79 43.47 3.86 -11.63
N VAL A 80 43.81 4.28 -12.86
CA VAL A 80 45.17 4.59 -13.28
C VAL A 80 45.76 5.71 -12.44
N ILE A 81 45.01 6.80 -12.23
CA ILE A 81 45.43 7.93 -11.40
C ILE A 81 45.59 7.48 -9.94
N MET A 82 44.62 6.74 -9.39
CA MET A 82 44.61 6.28 -8.00
C MET A 82 45.86 5.45 -7.65
N ASN A 83 46.27 4.53 -8.54
CA ASN A 83 47.44 3.69 -8.33
C ASN A 83 48.72 4.36 -8.81
N GLY A 84 48.69 5.12 -9.90
CA GLY A 84 49.86 5.75 -10.47
C GLY A 84 50.37 6.96 -9.71
N ILE A 85 49.53 7.62 -8.89
CA ILE A 85 49.96 8.83 -8.14
C ILE A 85 51.06 8.50 -7.10
N THR A 86 51.13 7.23 -6.60
CA THR A 86 52.13 6.77 -5.66
C THR A 86 53.53 6.63 -6.28
N THR A 87 53.64 6.55 -7.60
CA THR A 87 54.88 6.46 -8.32
C THR A 87 55.52 7.81 -8.67
N VAL A 88 54.76 8.89 -8.40
CA VAL A 88 55.27 10.27 -8.68
C VAL A 88 56.23 10.68 -7.59
N PRO A 89 57.50 10.96 -7.92
CA PRO A 89 58.49 11.35 -6.93
C PRO A 89 58.21 12.77 -6.39
N HIS A 90 58.77 13.05 -5.21
CA HIS A 90 58.72 14.34 -4.52
C HIS A 90 57.30 14.89 -4.19
N LEU A 91 56.26 14.07 -4.33
CA LEU A 91 54.90 14.44 -3.93
C LEU A 91 54.73 14.17 -2.41
N SER A 92 54.12 15.11 -1.70
CA SER A 92 53.85 14.91 -0.27
C SER A 92 52.84 13.78 -0.04
N GLU A 93 53.01 12.99 1.02
CA GLU A 93 52.05 11.93 1.37
C GLU A 93 50.60 12.45 1.49
N LYS A 94 50.43 13.67 2.00
CA LYS A 94 49.13 14.32 2.10
C LYS A 94 48.48 14.54 0.72
N ALA A 95 49.26 14.98 -0.28
CA ALA A 95 48.80 15.21 -1.64
C ALA A 95 48.45 13.86 -2.31
N ILE A 96 49.27 12.83 -2.16
CA ILE A 96 48.98 11.51 -2.66
C ILE A 96 47.67 10.99 -2.08
N ALA A 97 47.50 11.04 -0.76
CA ALA A 97 46.29 10.60 -0.09
C ALA A 97 45.05 11.38 -0.57
N LEU A 98 45.16 12.70 -0.79
CA LEU A 98 44.06 13.54 -1.26
C LEU A 98 43.61 13.18 -2.69
N VAL A 99 44.57 12.95 -3.60
CA VAL A 99 44.31 12.50 -4.97
C VAL A 99 43.68 11.11 -4.98
N GLN A 100 44.16 10.18 -4.16
CA GLN A 100 43.61 8.83 -4.02
C GLN A 100 42.17 8.86 -3.51
N MET A 101 41.89 9.64 -2.45
CA MET A 101 40.53 9.83 -1.93
C MET A 101 39.60 10.42 -3.00
N GLY A 102 40.06 11.42 -3.74
CA GLY A 102 39.30 12.03 -4.83
C GLY A 102 39.02 11.05 -5.97
N ALA A 103 40.01 10.27 -6.39
CA ALA A 103 39.85 9.23 -7.41
C ALA A 103 38.89 8.14 -6.96
N GLN A 104 38.98 7.69 -5.71
CA GLN A 104 38.10 6.68 -5.12
C GLN A 104 36.66 7.20 -5.02
N ALA A 105 36.45 8.43 -4.56
CA ALA A 105 35.14 9.07 -4.52
C ALA A 105 34.53 9.18 -5.92
N PHE A 106 35.34 9.56 -6.92
CA PHE A 106 34.91 9.62 -8.32
C PHE A 106 34.50 8.24 -8.86
N ILE A 107 35.23 7.17 -8.51
CA ILE A 107 34.88 5.80 -8.90
C ILE A 107 33.53 5.42 -8.31
N PHE A 108 33.30 5.63 -7.01
CA PHE A 108 32.00 5.31 -6.36
C PHE A 108 30.85 6.09 -6.98
N LEU A 109 31.02 7.39 -7.20
CA LEU A 109 30.01 8.21 -7.85
C LEU A 109 29.71 7.73 -9.28
N THR A 110 30.77 7.40 -10.03
CA THR A 110 30.62 6.91 -11.42
C THR A 110 29.90 5.59 -11.48
N ILE A 111 30.14 4.67 -10.53
CA ILE A 111 29.43 3.40 -10.40
C ILE A 111 27.95 3.66 -10.09
N ALA A 112 27.64 4.51 -9.10
CA ALA A 112 26.27 4.83 -8.72
C ALA A 112 25.48 5.45 -9.89
N LEU A 113 26.08 6.40 -10.60
CA LEU A 113 25.48 7.03 -11.78
C LEU A 113 25.28 6.02 -12.92
N THR A 114 26.20 5.08 -13.09
CA THR A 114 26.09 4.02 -14.12
C THR A 114 24.94 3.09 -13.81
N ILE A 115 24.83 2.62 -12.55
CA ILE A 115 23.72 1.76 -12.11
C ILE A 115 22.39 2.50 -12.21
N SER A 116 22.34 3.77 -11.81
CA SER A 116 21.13 4.60 -11.94
C SER A 116 20.67 4.72 -13.40
N GLU A 117 21.59 4.83 -14.35
CA GLU A 117 21.28 4.89 -15.77
C GLU A 117 20.85 3.54 -16.33
N LEU A 118 21.43 2.43 -15.86
CA LEU A 118 20.98 1.08 -16.19
C LEU A 118 19.52 0.85 -15.73
N LEU A 119 19.15 1.35 -14.55
CA LEU A 119 17.76 1.31 -14.07
C LEU A 119 16.81 2.13 -14.95
N ASN A 120 17.28 3.26 -15.52
CA ASN A 120 16.50 4.03 -16.50
C ASN A 120 16.24 3.22 -17.76
N ILE A 121 17.27 2.58 -18.29
CA ILE A 121 17.16 1.70 -19.47
C ILE A 121 16.21 0.55 -19.19
N PHE A 122 16.33 -0.08 -18.02
CA PHE A 122 15.43 -1.15 -17.59
C PHE A 122 13.97 -0.68 -17.57
N ASN A 123 13.70 0.51 -17.02
CA ASN A 123 12.36 1.10 -17.03
C ASN A 123 11.82 1.33 -18.44
N LEU A 124 12.66 1.82 -19.36
CA LEU A 124 12.27 2.02 -20.75
C LEU A 124 11.92 0.71 -21.46
N ILE A 125 12.72 -0.34 -21.24
CA ILE A 125 12.46 -1.68 -21.81
C ILE A 125 11.17 -2.25 -21.22
N TYR A 126 10.96 -2.12 -19.92
CA TYR A 126 9.76 -2.60 -19.24
C TYR A 126 8.49 -1.93 -19.76
N GLN A 127 8.51 -0.60 -19.96
CA GLN A 127 7.36 0.16 -20.47
C GLN A 127 7.00 -0.16 -21.93
N ARG A 128 7.92 -0.71 -22.71
CA ARG A 128 7.65 -1.15 -24.11
C ARG A 128 6.81 -2.42 -24.20
N ASN A 129 6.74 -3.21 -23.14
CA ASN A 129 5.92 -4.42 -23.12
C ASN A 129 4.45 -4.05 -22.88
N PRO A 130 3.50 -4.39 -23.79
CA PRO A 130 2.09 -4.05 -23.65
C PRO A 130 1.44 -4.56 -22.36
N LYS A 131 1.88 -5.72 -21.86
CA LYS A 131 1.37 -6.33 -20.60
C LYS A 131 1.79 -5.56 -19.35
N SER A 132 2.86 -4.78 -19.42
CA SER A 132 3.44 -4.05 -18.30
C SER A 132 2.99 -2.58 -18.24
N ARG A 133 2.40 -2.07 -19.29
CA ARG A 133 2.03 -0.64 -19.45
C ARG A 133 1.10 -0.14 -18.34
N ASN A 134 0.25 -1.02 -17.82
CA ASN A 134 -0.70 -0.69 -16.76
C ASN A 134 -0.14 -0.86 -15.34
N LYS A 135 1.14 -1.27 -15.19
CA LYS A 135 1.80 -1.45 -13.89
C LYS A 135 3.07 -0.60 -13.83
N PRO A 136 2.99 0.68 -13.44
CA PRO A 136 4.16 1.56 -13.40
C PRO A 136 5.12 1.14 -12.29
N ILE A 137 6.36 0.75 -12.68
CA ILE A 137 7.44 0.41 -11.73
C ILE A 137 8.36 1.58 -11.42
N LYS A 138 8.11 2.76 -12.01
CA LYS A 138 8.98 3.94 -11.89
C LYS A 138 9.24 4.33 -10.43
N GLY A 139 8.22 4.28 -9.57
CA GLY A 139 8.35 4.58 -8.14
C GLY A 139 9.31 3.64 -7.42
N TYR A 140 9.21 2.34 -7.67
CA TYR A 140 10.12 1.35 -7.07
C TYR A 140 11.58 1.56 -7.53
N LEU A 141 11.78 1.88 -8.81
CA LEU A 141 13.13 2.18 -9.34
C LEU A 141 13.70 3.46 -8.74
N GLN A 142 12.89 4.46 -8.44
CA GLN A 142 13.33 5.67 -7.74
C GLN A 142 13.81 5.36 -6.32
N LEU A 143 13.10 4.49 -5.59
CA LEU A 143 13.55 4.03 -4.26
C LEU A 143 14.88 3.29 -4.33
N VAL A 144 15.05 2.38 -5.30
CA VAL A 144 16.32 1.66 -5.50
C VAL A 144 17.45 2.65 -5.79
N LYS A 145 17.23 3.67 -6.64
CA LYS A 145 18.23 4.72 -6.90
C LYS A 145 18.57 5.51 -5.65
N LEU A 146 17.57 5.86 -4.84
CA LEU A 146 17.80 6.55 -3.57
C LEU A 146 18.74 5.76 -2.67
N ILE A 147 18.49 4.45 -2.51
CA ILE A 147 19.34 3.55 -1.72
C ILE A 147 20.78 3.51 -2.27
N ILE A 148 20.93 3.38 -3.60
CA ILE A 148 22.25 3.37 -4.25
C ILE A 148 23.00 4.67 -3.98
N PHE A 149 22.35 5.83 -4.08
CA PHE A 149 22.99 7.11 -3.82
C PHE A 149 23.33 7.32 -2.34
N VAL A 150 22.48 6.82 -1.41
CA VAL A 150 22.78 6.84 0.03
C VAL A 150 24.00 6.01 0.32
N VAL A 151 24.07 4.75 -0.18
CA VAL A 151 25.23 3.86 -0.01
C VAL A 151 26.47 4.49 -0.63
N CYS A 152 26.39 5.04 -1.83
CA CYS A 152 27.49 5.75 -2.47
C CYS A 152 27.98 6.92 -1.62
N GLY A 153 27.07 7.73 -1.08
CA GLY A 153 27.41 8.85 -0.19
C GLY A 153 28.16 8.38 1.07
N LEU A 154 27.69 7.29 1.68
CA LEU A 154 28.38 6.70 2.83
C LEU A 154 29.77 6.15 2.48
N MET A 155 29.94 5.52 1.30
CA MET A 155 31.24 5.06 0.82
C MET A 155 32.22 6.24 0.60
N ILE A 156 31.74 7.31 0.00
CA ILE A 156 32.52 8.53 -0.19
C ILE A 156 32.90 9.14 1.17
N LEU A 157 31.94 9.26 2.09
CA LEU A 157 32.18 9.77 3.44
C LEU A 157 33.20 8.91 4.19
N GLY A 158 33.07 7.57 4.09
CA GLY A 158 34.02 6.63 4.66
C GLY A 158 35.44 6.83 4.17
N THR A 159 35.60 7.10 2.86
CA THR A 159 36.88 7.39 2.23
C THR A 159 37.52 8.63 2.84
N PHE A 160 36.76 9.73 2.97
CA PHE A 160 37.29 11.00 3.53
C PHE A 160 37.58 10.89 5.04
N LEU A 161 36.75 10.16 5.79
CA LEU A 161 36.94 9.96 7.23
C LEU A 161 37.94 8.84 7.56
N LYS A 162 38.46 8.14 6.55
CA LYS A 162 39.31 6.95 6.70
C LYS A 162 38.70 5.91 7.64
N LYS A 163 37.38 5.75 7.58
CA LYS A 163 36.61 4.77 8.36
C LYS A 163 35.97 3.75 7.44
N ASP A 164 35.87 2.53 7.94
CA ASP A 164 35.16 1.49 7.23
C ASP A 164 33.66 1.84 7.11
N VAL A 165 33.09 1.52 5.95
CA VAL A 165 31.68 1.82 5.63
C VAL A 165 30.73 1.09 6.57
N PHE A 166 31.07 -0.15 7.00
CA PHE A 166 30.25 -0.91 7.95
C PHE A 166 30.21 -0.25 9.32
N THR A 167 31.33 0.33 9.77
CA THR A 167 31.40 1.11 11.02
C THR A 167 30.51 2.34 10.96
N LEU A 168 30.51 3.05 9.83
CA LEU A 168 29.60 4.20 9.61
C LEU A 168 28.13 3.77 9.57
N LEU A 169 27.83 2.70 8.85
CA LEU A 169 26.47 2.12 8.79
C LEU A 169 25.98 1.70 10.16
N ALA A 170 26.82 1.06 10.97
CA ALA A 170 26.47 0.66 12.33
C ALA A 170 26.16 1.89 13.22
N GLY A 171 27.00 2.94 13.15
CA GLY A 171 26.79 4.18 13.89
C GLY A 171 25.51 4.92 13.47
N PHE A 172 25.32 5.13 12.18
CA PHE A 172 24.10 5.76 11.66
C PHE A 172 22.86 4.89 11.89
N GLY A 173 23.00 3.56 11.78
CA GLY A 173 21.90 2.63 12.06
C GLY A 173 21.44 2.68 13.50
N ALA A 174 22.39 2.71 14.45
CA ALA A 174 22.06 2.87 15.86
C ALA A 174 21.37 4.21 16.14
N MET A 175 21.88 5.31 15.58
CA MET A 175 21.25 6.63 15.71
C MET A 175 19.83 6.64 15.09
N ALA A 176 19.67 6.06 13.90
CA ALA A 176 18.38 5.98 13.22
C ALA A 176 17.37 5.16 14.02
N ALA A 177 17.81 4.05 14.68
CA ALA A 177 16.96 3.25 15.54
C ALA A 177 16.44 4.04 16.76
N VAL A 178 17.32 4.82 17.40
CA VAL A 178 16.93 5.69 18.52
C VAL A 178 15.96 6.79 18.04
N LEU A 179 16.26 7.45 16.92
CA LEU A 179 15.36 8.47 16.37
C LEU A 179 14.00 7.86 15.97
N MET A 180 14.01 6.67 15.36
CA MET A 180 12.77 5.97 15.00
C MET A 180 11.93 5.65 16.25
N LEU A 181 12.56 5.23 17.35
CA LEU A 181 11.87 4.97 18.61
C LEU A 181 11.24 6.26 19.17
N VAL A 182 11.97 7.37 19.14
CA VAL A 182 11.49 8.68 19.64
C VAL A 182 10.31 9.20 18.79
N PHE A 183 10.39 9.07 17.48
CA PHE A 183 9.37 9.60 16.55
C PHE A 183 8.35 8.56 16.10
N GLN A 184 8.35 7.35 16.64
CA GLN A 184 7.49 6.24 16.21
C GLN A 184 6.02 6.65 16.13
N ASN A 185 5.47 7.21 17.18
CA ASN A 185 4.06 7.61 17.23
C ASN A 185 3.73 8.73 16.24
N THR A 186 4.65 9.67 16.06
CA THR A 186 4.49 10.77 15.09
C THR A 186 4.44 10.23 13.65
N ILE A 187 5.36 9.32 13.30
CA ILE A 187 5.41 8.70 11.99
C ILE A 187 4.16 7.86 11.73
N LEU A 188 3.74 7.05 12.72
CA LEU A 188 2.52 6.24 12.59
C LEU A 188 1.28 7.11 12.39
N SER A 189 1.15 8.21 13.13
CA SER A 189 0.03 9.14 12.98
C SER A 189 0.03 9.84 11.61
N LEU A 190 1.20 10.24 11.12
CA LEU A 190 1.35 10.83 9.80
C LEU A 190 0.91 9.86 8.68
N VAL A 191 1.40 8.62 8.74
CA VAL A 191 1.04 7.57 7.78
C VAL A 191 -0.45 7.27 7.86
N ALA A 192 -1.01 7.17 9.07
CA ALA A 192 -2.43 6.94 9.29
C ALA A 192 -3.29 8.07 8.71
N SER A 193 -2.90 9.33 8.91
CA SER A 193 -3.61 10.48 8.32
C SER A 193 -3.67 10.41 6.80
N VAL A 194 -2.55 10.08 6.15
CA VAL A 194 -2.51 9.88 4.69
C VAL A 194 -3.40 8.70 4.26
N GLN A 195 -3.43 7.62 5.02
CA GLN A 195 -4.29 6.47 4.73
C GLN A 195 -5.77 6.81 4.89
N ILE A 196 -6.17 7.49 5.98
CA ILE A 196 -7.56 7.93 6.22
C ILE A 196 -8.05 8.76 5.04
N ALA A 197 -7.23 9.72 4.56
CA ALA A 197 -7.57 10.57 3.43
C ALA A 197 -7.61 9.79 2.09
N SER A 198 -6.60 8.94 1.85
CA SER A 198 -6.47 8.20 0.57
C SER A 198 -7.54 7.13 0.38
N TYR A 199 -7.94 6.45 1.46
CA TYR A 199 -8.97 5.41 1.44
C TYR A 199 -10.36 5.94 1.79
N ASP A 200 -10.49 7.24 2.04
CA ASP A 200 -11.77 7.88 2.39
C ASP A 200 -12.47 7.21 3.58
N MET A 201 -11.69 6.85 4.59
CA MET A 201 -12.18 6.08 5.73
C MET A 201 -13.16 6.89 6.59
N VAL A 202 -12.85 8.17 6.83
CA VAL A 202 -13.62 9.10 7.66
C VAL A 202 -13.59 10.50 7.04
N ARG A 203 -14.71 11.20 7.10
CA ARG A 203 -14.87 12.62 6.69
C ARG A 203 -15.44 13.44 7.84
N ILE A 204 -15.22 14.75 7.80
CA ILE A 204 -15.92 15.68 8.69
C ILE A 204 -17.42 15.57 8.41
N GLY A 205 -18.21 15.46 9.47
CA GLY A 205 -19.66 15.23 9.42
C GLY A 205 -20.07 13.76 9.40
N ASP A 206 -19.15 12.81 9.35
CA ASP A 206 -19.50 11.41 9.53
C ASP A 206 -19.85 11.12 10.99
N TRP A 207 -20.91 10.38 11.21
CA TRP A 207 -21.13 9.73 12.49
C TRP A 207 -20.28 8.46 12.57
N ILE A 208 -19.39 8.39 13.57
CA ILE A 208 -18.58 7.21 13.87
C ILE A 208 -18.84 6.72 15.29
N GLU A 209 -18.73 5.41 15.48
CA GLU A 209 -18.87 4.73 16.76
C GLU A 209 -17.61 3.89 17.01
N MET A 210 -16.88 4.20 18.08
CA MET A 210 -15.66 3.50 18.51
C MET A 210 -15.71 3.26 20.02
N PRO A 211 -16.34 2.15 20.45
CA PRO A 211 -16.59 1.89 21.88
C PRO A 211 -15.31 1.79 22.70
N SER A 212 -14.20 1.31 22.12
CA SER A 212 -12.92 1.18 22.81
C SER A 212 -12.35 2.52 23.33
N LEU A 213 -12.77 3.64 22.72
CA LEU A 213 -12.34 4.99 23.09
C LEU A 213 -13.51 5.88 23.54
N ASN A 214 -14.68 5.30 23.83
CA ASN A 214 -15.91 6.01 24.20
C ASN A 214 -16.27 7.14 23.21
N ALA A 215 -16.10 6.86 21.92
CA ALA A 215 -16.49 7.78 20.87
C ALA A 215 -17.78 7.26 20.20
N ASP A 216 -18.83 8.07 20.23
CA ASP A 216 -20.10 7.82 19.54
C ASP A 216 -20.73 9.17 19.18
N GLY A 217 -20.51 9.63 17.97
CA GLY A 217 -20.96 10.95 17.53
C GLY A 217 -20.38 11.40 16.20
N ASP A 218 -20.50 12.69 15.93
CA ASP A 218 -20.11 13.28 14.66
C ASP A 218 -18.66 13.75 14.67
N VAL A 219 -17.92 13.43 13.61
CA VAL A 219 -16.57 13.94 13.36
C VAL A 219 -16.63 15.43 13.03
N ILE A 220 -16.02 16.25 13.87
CA ILE A 220 -16.02 17.72 13.72
C ILE A 220 -14.69 18.27 13.18
N ASP A 221 -13.57 17.54 13.42
CA ASP A 221 -12.26 17.94 12.92
C ASP A 221 -11.39 16.73 12.63
N ILE A 222 -10.56 16.84 11.59
CA ILE A 222 -9.55 15.85 11.19
C ILE A 222 -8.22 16.58 11.03
N SER A 223 -7.36 16.45 12.03
CA SER A 223 -6.01 16.98 12.05
C SER A 223 -4.97 15.90 11.70
N LEU A 224 -3.70 16.29 11.54
CA LEU A 224 -2.62 15.37 11.17
C LEU A 224 -2.46 14.20 12.16
N HIS A 225 -2.66 14.45 13.45
CA HIS A 225 -2.40 13.46 14.50
C HIS A 225 -3.66 12.99 15.22
N THR A 226 -4.77 13.69 15.05
CA THR A 226 -6.00 13.45 15.82
C THR A 226 -7.24 13.66 14.95
N VAL A 227 -8.30 12.91 15.28
CA VAL A 227 -9.66 13.13 14.81
C VAL A 227 -10.50 13.46 16.03
N THR A 228 -11.25 14.56 15.98
CA THR A 228 -12.12 15.01 17.07
C THR A 228 -13.56 14.65 16.76
N VAL A 229 -14.19 13.92 17.68
CA VAL A 229 -15.58 13.49 17.60
C VAL A 229 -16.39 14.24 18.66
N GLN A 230 -17.47 14.88 18.27
CA GLN A 230 -18.49 15.39 19.18
C GLN A 230 -19.50 14.28 19.47
N ASN A 231 -19.44 13.71 20.66
CA ASN A 231 -20.39 12.70 21.12
C ASN A 231 -21.81 13.28 21.22
N PHE A 232 -22.82 12.42 21.24
CA PHE A 232 -24.22 12.85 21.34
C PHE A 232 -24.57 13.54 22.67
N ASP A 233 -23.80 13.25 23.74
CA ASP A 233 -23.88 13.96 25.02
C ASP A 233 -23.19 15.32 25.01
N LYS A 234 -22.70 15.78 23.83
CA LYS A 234 -21.96 17.02 23.62
C LYS A 234 -20.54 17.05 24.18
N THR A 235 -20.03 15.97 24.70
CA THR A 235 -18.60 15.84 25.03
C THR A 235 -17.74 15.68 23.77
N TYR A 236 -16.46 15.94 23.88
CA TYR A 236 -15.50 15.74 22.80
C TYR A 236 -14.56 14.56 23.11
N THR A 237 -14.45 13.63 22.18
CA THR A 237 -13.46 12.58 22.22
C THR A 237 -12.42 12.83 21.13
N THR A 238 -11.14 12.92 21.53
CA THR A 238 -10.03 13.08 20.58
C THR A 238 -9.37 11.73 20.36
N ILE A 239 -9.42 11.25 19.14
CA ILE A 239 -8.92 9.95 18.72
C ILE A 239 -7.59 10.14 17.98
N PRO A 240 -6.47 9.52 18.40
CA PRO A 240 -5.24 9.49 17.62
C PRO A 240 -5.50 8.84 16.23
N THR A 241 -5.00 9.46 15.13
CA THR A 241 -5.27 8.98 13.77
C THR A 241 -4.83 7.54 13.52
N ASN A 242 -3.71 7.11 14.15
CA ASN A 242 -3.26 5.72 14.04
C ASN A 242 -4.27 4.72 14.61
N LYS A 243 -5.07 5.10 15.62
CA LYS A 243 -6.10 4.24 16.19
C LYS A 243 -7.24 3.95 15.23
N LEU A 244 -7.62 4.90 14.38
CA LEU A 244 -8.63 4.68 13.34
C LEU A 244 -8.17 3.72 12.23
N VAL A 245 -6.86 3.52 12.08
CA VAL A 245 -6.30 2.57 11.11
C VAL A 245 -6.08 1.19 11.73
N THR A 246 -5.69 1.14 13.01
CA THR A 246 -5.35 -0.12 13.69
C THR A 246 -6.54 -0.80 14.36
N ASP A 247 -7.49 -0.03 14.85
CA ASP A 247 -8.61 -0.53 15.64
C ASP A 247 -9.90 -0.52 14.79
N THR A 248 -10.85 -1.34 15.17
CA THR A 248 -12.14 -1.39 14.49
C THR A 248 -13.07 -0.28 14.96
N PHE A 249 -13.69 0.42 14.03
CA PHE A 249 -14.74 1.39 14.30
C PHE A 249 -15.88 1.21 13.31
N LYS A 250 -17.04 1.73 13.64
CA LYS A 250 -18.22 1.72 12.79
C LYS A 250 -18.43 3.12 12.21
N ASN A 251 -18.52 3.22 10.89
CA ASN A 251 -18.91 4.46 10.21
C ASN A 251 -20.34 4.36 9.71
N TRP A 252 -21.20 5.26 10.19
CA TRP A 252 -22.61 5.31 9.86
C TRP A 252 -22.93 6.06 8.55
N ARG A 253 -21.91 6.55 7.84
CA ARG A 253 -22.07 7.20 6.52
C ARG A 253 -22.89 6.34 5.55
N GLY A 254 -22.72 5.02 5.57
CA GLY A 254 -23.48 4.10 4.74
C GLY A 254 -24.98 4.16 5.01
N MET A 255 -25.39 4.31 6.28
CA MET A 255 -26.79 4.50 6.68
C MET A 255 -27.33 5.84 6.17
N SER A 256 -26.57 6.92 6.37
CA SER A 256 -26.93 8.26 5.91
C SER A 256 -27.07 8.33 4.40
N ASN A 257 -26.13 7.74 3.66
CA ASN A 257 -26.15 7.70 2.19
C ASN A 257 -27.32 6.86 1.65
N ALA A 258 -27.68 5.77 2.34
CA ALA A 258 -28.82 4.93 1.96
C ALA A 258 -30.19 5.59 2.28
N GLY A 259 -30.20 6.64 3.10
CA GLY A 259 -31.42 7.32 3.53
C GLY A 259 -32.35 6.44 4.35
N CYS A 260 -31.86 5.33 4.90
CA CYS A 260 -32.66 4.34 5.60
C CYS A 260 -31.96 3.83 6.85
N ARG A 261 -32.74 3.46 7.86
CA ARG A 261 -32.23 2.96 9.13
C ARG A 261 -32.77 1.57 9.41
N ARG A 262 -31.90 0.65 9.86
CA ARG A 262 -32.30 -0.70 10.24
C ARG A 262 -33.18 -0.69 11.47
N MET A 263 -34.35 -1.33 11.35
CA MET A 263 -35.24 -1.71 12.43
C MET A 263 -35.11 -3.20 12.69
N LYS A 264 -34.78 -3.58 13.91
CA LYS A 264 -34.72 -4.97 14.36
C LYS A 264 -35.48 -5.05 15.69
N ARG A 265 -36.69 -5.58 15.67
CA ARG A 265 -37.59 -5.70 16.82
C ARG A 265 -38.18 -7.11 16.85
N SER A 266 -38.46 -7.63 18.03
CA SER A 266 -39.15 -8.92 18.22
C SER A 266 -40.45 -8.70 18.99
N LEU A 267 -41.51 -9.35 18.52
CA LEU A 267 -42.75 -9.53 19.25
C LEU A 267 -42.67 -10.91 19.91
N TYR A 268 -42.81 -10.96 21.21
CA TYR A 268 -42.80 -12.24 21.96
C TYR A 268 -44.17 -12.80 22.02
N ILE A 269 -44.35 -14.00 21.42
CA ILE A 269 -45.62 -14.70 21.34
C ILE A 269 -45.63 -15.80 22.41
N ASP A 270 -46.71 -15.87 23.17
CA ASP A 270 -46.92 -16.96 24.11
C ASP A 270 -46.94 -18.29 23.35
N GLN A 271 -46.05 -19.20 23.68
CA GLN A 271 -45.92 -20.49 23.01
C GLN A 271 -47.18 -21.35 23.18
N THR A 272 -47.89 -21.23 24.32
CA THR A 272 -49.11 -21.97 24.58
C THR A 272 -50.28 -21.50 23.74
N SER A 273 -50.23 -20.30 23.21
CA SER A 273 -51.23 -19.74 22.28
C SER A 273 -51.12 -20.27 20.86
N VAL A 274 -49.99 -20.92 20.50
CA VAL A 274 -49.76 -21.43 19.15
C VAL A 274 -50.57 -22.68 18.91
N HIS A 275 -51.49 -22.61 17.93
CA HIS A 275 -52.40 -23.68 17.58
C HIS A 275 -52.70 -23.77 16.10
N PHE A 276 -53.29 -24.86 15.67
CA PHE A 276 -53.87 -24.99 14.35
C PHE A 276 -55.20 -24.23 14.29
N MET A 277 -55.38 -23.39 13.28
CA MET A 277 -56.54 -22.56 13.13
C MET A 277 -57.79 -23.39 12.83
N THR A 278 -58.91 -23.02 13.48
CA THR A 278 -60.21 -23.55 13.18
C THR A 278 -60.78 -22.89 11.89
N GLU A 279 -61.80 -23.51 11.32
CA GLU A 279 -62.50 -22.94 10.13
C GLU A 279 -63.14 -21.57 10.44
N GLU A 280 -63.67 -21.42 11.65
CA GLU A 280 -64.27 -20.15 12.10
C GLU A 280 -63.23 -19.01 12.17
N GLU A 281 -62.03 -19.33 12.71
CA GLU A 281 -60.91 -18.39 12.77
C GLU A 281 -60.43 -18.02 11.37
N GLN A 282 -60.30 -19.00 10.47
CA GLN A 282 -59.93 -18.74 9.08
C GLN A 282 -60.95 -17.86 8.37
N GLN A 283 -62.24 -18.08 8.62
CA GLN A 283 -63.30 -17.26 8.02
C GLN A 283 -63.28 -15.82 8.52
N LYS A 284 -63.05 -15.59 9.83
CA LYS A 284 -62.91 -14.26 10.42
C LYS A 284 -61.71 -13.49 9.86
N LEU A 285 -60.60 -14.19 9.57
CA LEU A 285 -59.41 -13.59 9.04
C LEU A 285 -59.51 -13.22 7.55
N LYS A 286 -60.47 -13.76 6.80
CA LYS A 286 -60.72 -13.32 5.41
C LYS A 286 -61.20 -11.88 5.30
N ASP A 287 -61.75 -11.34 6.38
CA ASP A 287 -62.14 -9.90 6.42
C ASP A 287 -60.93 -8.94 6.48
N PHE A 288 -59.72 -9.48 6.78
CA PHE A 288 -58.49 -8.69 6.70
C PHE A 288 -58.00 -8.62 5.27
N LEU A 289 -58.12 -7.48 4.62
CA LEU A 289 -57.74 -7.26 3.23
C LEU A 289 -56.32 -7.75 2.90
N LEU A 290 -55.40 -7.62 3.86
CA LEU A 290 -53.99 -8.04 3.69
C LEU A 290 -53.81 -9.54 3.70
N LEU A 291 -54.76 -10.31 4.23
CA LEU A 291 -54.68 -11.75 4.37
C LEU A 291 -55.46 -12.54 3.32
N ASP A 292 -56.42 -11.95 2.66
CA ASP A 292 -57.35 -12.65 1.75
C ASP A 292 -56.56 -13.40 0.65
N GLN A 293 -55.71 -12.73 -0.06
CA GLN A 293 -54.89 -13.35 -1.11
C GLN A 293 -53.98 -14.46 -0.57
N TYR A 294 -53.36 -14.25 0.60
CA TYR A 294 -52.51 -15.23 1.25
C TYR A 294 -53.26 -16.45 1.68
N LEU A 295 -54.40 -16.29 2.36
CA LEU A 295 -55.24 -17.37 2.86
C LEU A 295 -55.70 -18.27 1.72
N ASN A 296 -56.21 -17.66 0.63
CA ASN A 296 -56.67 -18.41 -0.53
C ASN A 296 -55.53 -19.20 -1.20
N ALA A 297 -54.37 -18.57 -1.41
CA ALA A 297 -53.21 -19.26 -1.98
C ALA A 297 -52.71 -20.37 -1.08
N LYS A 298 -52.65 -20.12 0.23
CA LYS A 298 -52.10 -21.08 1.20
C LYS A 298 -53.06 -22.25 1.44
N GLN A 299 -54.38 -21.98 1.39
CA GLN A 299 -55.38 -23.06 1.48
C GLN A 299 -55.29 -24.00 0.27
N SER A 300 -55.16 -23.43 -0.95
CA SER A 300 -55.00 -24.23 -2.17
C SER A 300 -53.68 -25.10 -2.11
N GLU A 301 -52.58 -24.54 -1.64
CA GLU A 301 -51.31 -25.26 -1.44
C GLU A 301 -51.50 -26.43 -0.43
N ILE A 302 -52.17 -26.19 0.67
CA ILE A 302 -52.41 -27.19 1.72
C ILE A 302 -53.35 -28.29 1.21
N GLU A 303 -54.37 -27.95 0.48
CA GLU A 303 -55.31 -28.93 -0.11
C GLU A 303 -54.59 -29.80 -1.14
N GLU A 304 -53.82 -29.22 -2.02
CA GLU A 304 -53.02 -29.94 -3.01
C GLU A 304 -52.06 -30.94 -2.33
N PHE A 305 -51.28 -30.45 -1.33
CA PHE A 305 -50.40 -31.33 -0.55
C PHE A 305 -51.17 -32.48 0.13
N ASN A 306 -52.30 -32.19 0.75
CA ASN A 306 -53.07 -33.16 1.48
C ASN A 306 -53.76 -34.19 0.57
N LYS A 307 -54.07 -33.86 -0.69
CA LYS A 307 -54.59 -34.83 -1.69
C LYS A 307 -53.62 -35.95 -1.99
N HIS A 308 -52.32 -35.68 -1.96
CA HIS A 308 -51.30 -36.70 -2.21
C HIS A 308 -51.06 -37.64 -1.03
N LEU A 309 -51.56 -37.35 0.19
CA LEU A 309 -51.28 -38.12 1.41
C LEU A 309 -52.19 -39.31 1.64
N GLY A 310 -53.25 -39.52 0.88
CA GLY A 310 -54.21 -40.63 1.05
C GLY A 310 -54.99 -40.56 2.37
N SER A 311 -56.00 -41.43 2.49
CA SER A 311 -56.94 -41.42 3.64
C SER A 311 -56.36 -41.93 4.97
N GLN A 312 -55.23 -42.63 4.95
CA GLN A 312 -54.62 -43.23 6.14
C GLN A 312 -53.75 -42.29 6.98
N SER A 313 -53.52 -41.06 6.53
CA SER A 313 -52.52 -40.16 7.13
C SER A 313 -53.12 -38.96 7.85
N ARG A 314 -54.09 -39.20 8.76
CA ARG A 314 -54.78 -38.12 9.50
C ARG A 314 -53.82 -37.16 10.24
N TYR A 315 -52.73 -37.67 10.77
CA TYR A 315 -51.75 -36.88 11.54
C TYR A 315 -50.74 -36.13 10.68
N ASN A 316 -50.55 -36.49 9.45
CA ASN A 316 -49.56 -35.89 8.55
C ASN A 316 -50.15 -34.76 7.68
N LYS A 317 -51.44 -34.50 7.80
CA LYS A 317 -52.09 -33.41 7.06
C LYS A 317 -51.53 -32.06 7.49
N ARG A 318 -51.15 -31.23 6.51
CA ARG A 318 -50.82 -29.83 6.75
C ARG A 318 -52.08 -29.05 7.10
N ARG A 319 -51.90 -28.09 8.02
CA ARG A 319 -52.95 -27.17 8.45
C ARG A 319 -52.39 -25.78 8.66
N LEU A 320 -53.20 -24.73 8.57
CA LEU A 320 -52.85 -23.38 8.92
C LEU A 320 -52.64 -23.27 10.43
N THR A 321 -51.61 -22.49 10.81
CA THR A 321 -51.35 -22.11 12.20
C THR A 321 -51.59 -20.63 12.38
N ASN A 322 -52.08 -20.22 13.55
CA ASN A 322 -52.27 -18.82 13.89
C ASN A 322 -50.98 -18.00 13.76
N ILE A 323 -49.85 -18.52 14.24
CA ILE A 323 -48.54 -17.84 14.18
C ILE A 323 -48.01 -17.70 12.72
N GLY A 324 -48.22 -18.72 11.87
CA GLY A 324 -47.85 -18.65 10.46
C GLY A 324 -48.65 -17.59 9.71
N THR A 325 -49.95 -17.49 10.00
CA THR A 325 -50.83 -16.48 9.43
C THR A 325 -50.51 -15.07 9.96
N PHE A 326 -50.19 -14.94 11.26
CA PHE A 326 -49.77 -13.67 11.85
C PHE A 326 -48.45 -13.20 11.27
N ARG A 327 -47.50 -14.11 11.08
CA ARG A 327 -46.22 -13.76 10.39
C ARG A 327 -46.47 -13.20 9.00
N ALA A 328 -47.36 -13.81 8.24
CA ALA A 328 -47.71 -13.34 6.90
C ALA A 328 -48.38 -11.95 6.94
N TYR A 329 -49.32 -11.77 7.88
CA TYR A 329 -49.96 -10.47 8.10
C TYR A 329 -48.94 -9.37 8.35
N VAL A 330 -47.98 -9.58 9.29
CA VAL A 330 -46.95 -8.61 9.62
C VAL A 330 -46.07 -8.31 8.39
N GLU A 331 -45.72 -9.34 7.62
CA GLU A 331 -44.93 -9.14 6.39
C GLU A 331 -45.67 -8.28 5.37
N PHE A 332 -46.95 -8.59 5.07
CA PHE A 332 -47.77 -7.78 4.11
C PHE A 332 -48.02 -6.38 4.62
N TYR A 333 -48.32 -6.19 5.92
CA TYR A 333 -48.46 -4.90 6.53
C TYR A 333 -47.23 -4.02 6.32
N LEU A 334 -46.03 -4.57 6.60
CA LEU A 334 -44.75 -3.85 6.44
C LEU A 334 -44.45 -3.54 4.96
N ARG A 335 -44.83 -4.42 4.04
CA ARG A 335 -44.67 -4.18 2.60
C ARG A 335 -45.53 -3.04 2.07
N GLN A 336 -46.65 -2.80 2.70
CA GLN A 336 -47.56 -1.68 2.31
C GLN A 336 -47.32 -0.41 3.13
N HIS A 337 -46.56 -0.50 4.22
CA HIS A 337 -46.37 0.63 5.10
C HIS A 337 -45.39 1.67 4.50
N LYS A 338 -45.87 2.91 4.37
CA LYS A 338 -45.15 4.04 3.74
C LYS A 338 -43.82 4.39 4.42
N GLY A 339 -43.66 4.08 5.72
CA GLY A 339 -42.47 4.33 6.51
C GLY A 339 -41.36 3.26 6.34
N ILE A 340 -41.61 2.20 5.57
CA ILE A 340 -40.67 1.10 5.35
C ILE A 340 -40.04 1.19 3.95
N ALA A 341 -38.71 1.10 3.88
CA ALA A 341 -37.96 1.11 2.64
C ALA A 341 -38.14 -0.23 1.89
N GLN A 342 -38.99 -0.22 0.86
CA GLN A 342 -39.36 -1.43 0.11
C GLN A 342 -38.24 -2.00 -0.77
N ASN A 343 -37.24 -1.20 -1.08
CA ASN A 343 -36.06 -1.59 -1.84
C ASN A 343 -34.96 -2.24 -0.98
N GLN A 344 -35.21 -2.35 0.34
CA GLN A 344 -34.30 -2.95 1.31
C GLN A 344 -34.81 -4.31 1.79
N THR A 345 -33.91 -5.06 2.45
CA THR A 345 -34.25 -6.37 3.03
C THR A 345 -35.37 -6.23 4.06
N LEU A 346 -36.46 -6.98 3.85
CA LEU A 346 -37.56 -7.12 4.79
C LEU A 346 -37.75 -8.60 5.10
N ILE A 347 -37.62 -8.97 6.37
CA ILE A 347 -37.74 -10.34 6.86
C ILE A 347 -38.61 -10.33 8.11
N VAL A 348 -39.61 -11.22 8.14
CA VAL A 348 -40.39 -11.54 9.34
C VAL A 348 -40.20 -13.03 9.61
N ARG A 349 -39.55 -13.37 10.72
CA ARG A 349 -39.20 -14.75 11.04
C ARG A 349 -39.33 -15.06 12.51
N GLN A 350 -39.59 -16.36 12.79
CA GLN A 350 -39.54 -16.88 14.13
C GLN A 350 -38.09 -17.20 14.50
N LEU A 351 -37.70 -16.84 15.73
CA LEU A 351 -36.39 -17.17 16.29
C LEU A 351 -36.55 -18.31 17.30
N GLN A 352 -35.44 -18.70 17.90
CA GLN A 352 -35.42 -19.71 18.95
C GLN A 352 -36.24 -19.23 20.16
N PRO A 353 -37.13 -20.08 20.73
CA PRO A 353 -37.91 -19.75 21.91
C PRO A 353 -37.03 -19.31 23.08
N THR A 354 -37.53 -18.34 23.86
CA THR A 354 -36.89 -17.83 25.07
C THR A 354 -37.85 -17.99 26.26
N SER A 355 -37.38 -17.64 27.47
CA SER A 355 -38.26 -17.59 28.65
C SER A 355 -39.41 -16.57 28.55
N GLU A 356 -39.27 -15.58 27.66
CA GLU A 356 -40.27 -14.54 27.41
C GLU A 356 -41.29 -14.94 26.35
N GLY A 357 -41.07 -16.06 25.67
CA GLY A 357 -41.94 -16.55 24.60
C GLY A 357 -41.20 -16.87 23.31
N LEU A 358 -41.96 -17.06 22.23
CA LEU A 358 -41.47 -17.27 20.89
C LEU A 358 -41.28 -15.91 20.16
N PRO A 359 -40.04 -15.47 19.92
CA PRO A 359 -39.82 -14.20 19.25
C PRO A 359 -40.19 -14.27 17.78
N LEU A 360 -41.09 -13.40 17.34
CA LEU A 360 -41.32 -13.09 15.95
C LEU A 360 -40.48 -11.84 15.59
N GLU A 361 -39.31 -12.03 15.01
CA GLU A 361 -38.40 -10.97 14.65
C GLU A 361 -38.87 -10.28 13.38
N ILE A 362 -38.95 -8.95 13.47
CA ILE A 362 -39.13 -8.03 12.36
C ILE A 362 -37.76 -7.41 12.06
N TYR A 363 -37.25 -7.69 10.89
CA TYR A 363 -36.03 -7.10 10.36
C TYR A 363 -36.38 -6.30 9.11
N ALA A 364 -36.33 -4.99 9.19
CA ALA A 364 -36.73 -4.10 8.10
C ALA A 364 -35.88 -2.83 8.15
N PHE A 365 -36.04 -1.98 7.15
CA PHE A 365 -35.43 -0.65 7.12
C PHE A 365 -36.52 0.41 7.02
N THR A 366 -36.43 1.43 7.86
CA THR A 366 -37.28 2.63 7.71
C THR A 366 -36.75 3.47 6.55
N ASN A 367 -37.62 4.23 5.90
CA ASN A 367 -37.27 5.17 4.81
C ASN A 367 -36.78 6.53 5.32
N THR A 368 -36.32 6.59 6.56
CA THR A 368 -35.74 7.78 7.19
C THR A 368 -34.59 7.39 8.12
N THR A 369 -33.62 8.26 8.25
CA THR A 369 -32.51 8.13 9.21
C THR A 369 -32.80 8.83 10.54
N ALA A 370 -33.92 9.57 10.63
CA ALA A 370 -34.30 10.31 11.82
C ALA A 370 -34.48 9.39 13.04
N TRP A 371 -34.11 9.91 14.18
CA TRP A 371 -34.43 9.33 15.49
C TRP A 371 -35.86 9.74 15.84
N VAL A 372 -36.73 8.77 15.93
CA VAL A 372 -38.10 8.98 16.39
C VAL A 372 -38.25 8.41 17.78
#